data_8f619cc25844e692e3791abf787154c7
#
_entry.id   8f619cc25844e692e3791abf787154c7
#
_cell.length_a   1.000
_cell.length_b   1.000
_cell.length_c   1.000
_cell.angle_alpha   90.00
_cell.angle_beta   90.00
_cell.angle_gamma   90.00
#
_symmetry.space_group_name_H-M   'P 1'
#
loop_
_entity.id
_entity.type
_entity.pdbx_description
1 polymer ?
#
loop_
_entity_poly.entity_id
_entity_poly.type
_entity_poly.pdbx_seq_one_letter_code
_entity_poly.pdbx_strand_id
1 'polypeptide(L)'
;MRFLRSLWAWFVIVVATLAFGIPSIFAAFVPPRGEWYLPFARGWARVVLAGTGVRVRASGSDRAAAADGCVYFANHESLFDIFVLLAVLPGRLRFLAKKSLFSVPVLGWSMAAAGYVPVDRDDRRQAAESLEIAAARLRGGMRVIIFPEQTRTRTGELLPFKKGGVLLALKTGAPIVPVAIAGTFAIQQRGGFWLSPGRVEVEIGEPIPVGGMTVADRHALTARAREAIEALRASARGRLPSAEGSSPAPSAARD
;
A
#
# COMPACT_ATOMS: atom_id res chain seq x y z
N MET A 1 25.58 -15.81 1.17
CA MET A 1 24.43 -15.68 2.09
C MET A 1 23.31 -14.76 1.58
N ARG A 2 23.61 -13.54 1.09
CA ARG A 2 22.59 -12.58 0.62
C ARG A 2 21.76 -13.13 -0.56
N PHE A 3 22.39 -13.81 -1.51
CA PHE A 3 21.72 -14.40 -2.66
C PHE A 3 20.71 -15.49 -2.24
N LEU A 4 21.13 -16.47 -1.45
CA LEU A 4 20.25 -17.56 -1.00
C LEU A 4 19.06 -17.04 -0.19
N ARG A 5 19.27 -15.99 0.62
CA ARG A 5 18.21 -15.34 1.39
C ARG A 5 17.20 -14.65 0.45
N SER A 6 17.68 -13.95 -0.58
CA SER A 6 16.78 -13.32 -1.56
C SER A 6 16.00 -14.35 -2.36
N LEU A 7 16.66 -15.45 -2.76
CA LEU A 7 16.00 -16.56 -3.44
C LEU A 7 14.93 -17.21 -2.54
N TRP A 8 15.22 -17.44 -1.26
CA TRP A 8 14.25 -17.90 -0.28
C TRP A 8 13.06 -16.94 -0.14
N ALA A 9 13.32 -15.65 -0.03
CA ALA A 9 12.28 -14.64 0.11
C ALA A 9 11.34 -14.61 -1.12
N TRP A 10 11.89 -14.69 -2.32
CA TRP A 10 11.10 -14.80 -3.56
C TRP A 10 10.32 -16.11 -3.62
N PHE A 11 10.91 -17.23 -3.21
CA PHE A 11 10.22 -18.52 -3.09
C PHE A 11 9.02 -18.40 -2.13
N VAL A 12 9.20 -17.83 -0.95
CA VAL A 12 8.11 -17.58 0.01
C VAL A 12 7.00 -16.73 -0.62
N ILE A 13 7.35 -15.64 -1.32
CA ILE A 13 6.37 -14.76 -1.97
C ILE A 13 5.56 -15.56 -3.01
N VAL A 14 6.22 -16.34 -3.86
CA VAL A 14 5.54 -17.13 -4.90
C VAL A 14 4.64 -18.19 -4.29
N VAL A 15 5.17 -19.00 -3.38
CA VAL A 15 4.40 -20.08 -2.73
C VAL A 15 3.21 -19.54 -1.95
N ALA A 16 3.41 -18.47 -1.17
CA ALA A 16 2.32 -17.83 -0.45
C ALA A 16 1.27 -17.24 -1.41
N THR A 17 1.70 -16.66 -2.55
CA THR A 17 0.76 -16.14 -3.56
C THR A 17 -0.11 -17.25 -4.16
N LEU A 18 0.46 -18.42 -4.42
CA LEU A 18 -0.31 -19.57 -4.89
C LEU A 18 -1.24 -20.11 -3.79
N ALA A 19 -0.69 -20.32 -2.58
CA ALA A 19 -1.43 -20.92 -1.46
C ALA A 19 -2.62 -20.09 -0.98
N PHE A 20 -2.53 -18.78 -1.02
CA PHE A 20 -3.60 -17.88 -0.61
C PHE A 20 -4.40 -17.30 -1.79
N GLY A 21 -3.76 -17.07 -2.92
CA GLY A 21 -4.40 -16.50 -4.10
C GLY A 21 -5.40 -17.46 -4.74
N ILE A 22 -5.04 -18.74 -4.90
CA ILE A 22 -5.94 -19.73 -5.51
C ILE A 22 -7.23 -19.89 -4.68
N PRO A 23 -7.19 -20.18 -3.37
CA PRO A 23 -8.43 -20.25 -2.57
C PRO A 23 -9.21 -18.95 -2.54
N SER A 24 -8.54 -17.78 -2.56
CA SER A 24 -9.23 -16.49 -2.55
C SER A 24 -10.06 -16.24 -3.81
N ILE A 25 -9.63 -16.78 -4.97
CA ILE A 25 -10.40 -16.70 -6.23
C ILE A 25 -11.74 -17.45 -6.06
N PHE A 26 -11.70 -18.66 -5.51
CA PHE A 26 -12.92 -19.44 -5.26
C PHE A 26 -13.81 -18.81 -4.18
N ALA A 27 -13.18 -18.29 -3.10
CA ALA A 27 -13.90 -17.61 -2.03
C ALA A 27 -14.66 -16.35 -2.52
N ALA A 28 -14.22 -15.72 -3.60
CA ALA A 28 -14.91 -14.58 -4.19
C ALA A 28 -16.30 -14.90 -4.76
N PHE A 29 -16.57 -16.17 -5.08
CA PHE A 29 -17.89 -16.63 -5.56
C PHE A 29 -18.85 -16.97 -4.41
N VAL A 30 -18.37 -17.09 -3.19
CA VAL A 30 -19.20 -17.38 -2.01
C VAL A 30 -19.85 -16.07 -1.52
N PRO A 31 -21.17 -16.03 -1.29
CA PRO A 31 -21.84 -14.86 -0.73
C PRO A 31 -21.41 -14.60 0.74
N PRO A 32 -21.28 -13.33 1.13
CA PRO A 32 -21.37 -12.11 0.30
C PRO A 32 -20.11 -11.95 -0.57
N ARG A 33 -20.34 -11.82 -1.87
CA ARG A 33 -19.23 -11.82 -2.85
C ARG A 33 -18.19 -10.73 -2.57
N GLY A 34 -16.89 -11.14 -2.61
CA GLY A 34 -15.77 -10.25 -2.43
C GLY A 34 -15.46 -9.87 -0.98
N GLU A 35 -16.12 -10.45 0.02
CA GLU A 35 -15.80 -10.22 1.45
C GLU A 35 -14.85 -11.26 2.01
N TRP A 36 -14.98 -12.51 1.62
CA TRP A 36 -14.14 -13.62 2.06
C TRP A 36 -12.67 -13.53 1.62
N TYR A 37 -12.38 -12.65 0.67
CA TYR A 37 -11.02 -12.43 0.19
C TYR A 37 -10.08 -11.87 1.27
N LEU A 38 -10.56 -11.01 2.16
CA LEU A 38 -9.68 -10.27 3.09
C LEU A 38 -8.91 -11.17 4.08
N PRO A 39 -9.50 -12.23 4.67
CA PRO A 39 -8.76 -13.21 5.45
C PRO A 39 -7.58 -13.84 4.69
N PHE A 40 -7.79 -14.20 3.41
CA PHE A 40 -6.73 -14.75 2.56
C PHE A 40 -5.63 -13.72 2.28
N ALA A 41 -6.00 -12.49 1.93
CA ALA A 41 -5.03 -11.42 1.68
C ALA A 41 -4.21 -11.08 2.93
N ARG A 42 -4.82 -11.06 4.11
CA ARG A 42 -4.12 -10.86 5.39
C ARG A 42 -3.23 -12.04 5.74
N GLY A 43 -3.71 -13.26 5.54
CA GLY A 43 -2.91 -14.48 5.72
C GLY A 43 -1.69 -14.48 4.83
N TRP A 44 -1.88 -14.20 3.54
CA TRP A 44 -0.81 -14.02 2.56
C TRP A 44 0.24 -13.00 3.01
N ALA A 45 -0.20 -11.81 3.38
CA ALA A 45 0.68 -10.75 3.84
C ALA A 45 1.50 -11.16 5.06
N ARG A 46 0.86 -11.76 6.08
CA ARG A 46 1.52 -12.21 7.31
C ARG A 46 2.54 -13.32 7.06
N VAL A 47 2.20 -14.29 6.19
CA VAL A 47 3.13 -15.38 5.84
C VAL A 47 4.34 -14.85 5.08
N VAL A 48 4.14 -13.92 4.14
CA VAL A 48 5.24 -13.28 3.42
C VAL A 48 6.13 -12.50 4.39
N LEU A 49 5.58 -11.65 5.25
CA LEU A 49 6.34 -10.87 6.21
C LEU A 49 7.14 -11.77 7.16
N ALA A 50 6.50 -12.80 7.73
CA ALA A 50 7.16 -13.72 8.64
C ALA A 50 8.26 -14.55 7.95
N GLY A 51 7.95 -15.13 6.78
CA GLY A 51 8.88 -15.99 6.03
C GLY A 51 10.08 -15.25 5.44
N THR A 52 9.97 -13.91 5.27
CA THR A 52 11.06 -13.05 4.82
C THR A 52 11.80 -12.35 5.99
N GLY A 53 11.37 -12.58 7.22
CA GLY A 53 11.98 -12.00 8.42
C GLY A 53 11.70 -10.51 8.62
N VAL A 54 10.57 -10.03 8.08
CA VAL A 54 10.14 -8.64 8.23
C VAL A 54 9.23 -8.52 9.45
N ARG A 55 9.60 -7.65 10.38
CA ARG A 55 8.85 -7.36 11.60
C ARG A 55 8.19 -6.00 11.48
N VAL A 56 6.87 -5.96 11.68
CA VAL A 56 6.07 -4.73 11.54
C VAL A 56 5.56 -4.31 12.91
N ARG A 57 5.71 -3.02 13.22
CA ARG A 57 5.00 -2.35 14.31
C ARG A 57 4.08 -1.29 13.71
N ALA A 58 2.90 -1.15 14.27
CA ALA A 58 1.93 -0.16 13.84
C ALA A 58 1.39 0.62 15.05
N SER A 59 1.21 1.91 14.87
CA SER A 59 0.61 2.83 15.84
C SER A 59 -0.53 3.64 15.19
N GLY A 60 -1.51 4.08 15.98
CA GLY A 60 -2.66 4.85 15.50
C GLY A 60 -3.75 4.02 14.84
N SER A 61 -3.83 2.71 15.10
CA SER A 61 -4.86 1.82 14.51
C SER A 61 -6.29 2.19 14.96
N ASP A 62 -6.44 2.77 16.13
CA ASP A 62 -7.70 3.32 16.68
C ASP A 62 -8.24 4.47 15.84
N ARG A 63 -7.38 5.36 15.36
CA ARG A 63 -7.72 6.46 14.45
C ARG A 63 -8.30 5.97 13.13
N ALA A 64 -7.71 4.90 12.61
CA ALA A 64 -8.20 4.25 11.40
C ALA A 64 -9.53 3.53 11.61
N ALA A 65 -9.78 2.98 12.79
CA ALA A 65 -11.00 2.25 13.08
C ALA A 65 -12.24 3.16 13.09
N ALA A 66 -12.09 4.43 13.51
CA ALA A 66 -13.15 5.41 13.62
C ALA A 66 -13.72 5.90 12.27
N ALA A 67 -13.05 5.64 11.15
CA ALA A 67 -13.46 6.12 9.83
C ALA A 67 -14.01 4.99 8.96
N ASP A 68 -15.33 4.79 8.94
CA ASP A 68 -15.96 3.96 7.92
C ASP A 68 -15.92 4.65 6.56
N GLY A 69 -15.49 3.93 5.50
CA GLY A 69 -15.42 4.48 4.15
C GLY A 69 -14.38 5.60 4.01
N CYS A 70 -13.10 5.33 4.26
CA CYS A 70 -12.01 6.31 4.13
C CYS A 70 -11.07 6.01 2.97
N VAL A 71 -10.29 7.02 2.59
CA VAL A 71 -9.18 6.87 1.66
C VAL A 71 -7.87 6.88 2.45
N TYR A 72 -7.18 5.73 2.54
CA TYR A 72 -5.84 5.68 3.08
C TYR A 72 -4.83 6.23 2.08
N PHE A 73 -4.10 7.25 2.48
CA PHE A 73 -2.96 7.77 1.72
C PHE A 73 -1.68 7.26 2.37
N ALA A 74 -0.90 6.46 1.64
CA ALA A 74 0.36 5.92 2.13
C ALA A 74 1.53 6.32 1.21
N ASN A 75 2.72 6.56 1.76
CA ASN A 75 3.94 6.65 0.95
C ASN A 75 4.30 5.29 0.35
N HIS A 76 5.08 5.28 -0.73
CA HIS A 76 5.38 4.07 -1.49
C HIS A 76 6.89 3.90 -1.73
N GLU A 77 7.51 3.04 -0.93
CA GLU A 77 8.96 2.80 -0.96
C GLU A 77 9.30 1.43 -1.58
N SER A 78 8.45 0.43 -1.36
CA SER A 78 8.77 -0.97 -1.65
C SER A 78 7.55 -1.78 -2.12
N LEU A 79 7.81 -2.96 -2.67
CA LEU A 79 6.76 -3.99 -2.83
C LEU A 79 6.18 -4.40 -1.45
N PHE A 80 7.00 -4.37 -0.42
CA PHE A 80 6.62 -4.77 0.92
C PHE A 80 5.55 -3.88 1.56
N ASP A 81 5.35 -2.65 1.07
CA ASP A 81 4.29 -1.76 1.56
C ASP A 81 2.90 -2.41 1.44
N ILE A 82 2.68 -3.21 0.38
CA ILE A 82 1.42 -3.92 0.16
C ILE A 82 1.16 -4.94 1.28
N PHE A 83 2.17 -5.77 1.60
CA PHE A 83 2.05 -6.77 2.67
C PHE A 83 1.88 -6.10 4.03
N VAL A 84 2.63 -5.04 4.28
CA VAL A 84 2.57 -4.27 5.53
C VAL A 84 1.17 -3.68 5.72
N LEU A 85 0.63 -2.96 4.74
CA LEU A 85 -0.68 -2.33 4.85
C LEU A 85 -1.81 -3.35 4.98
N LEU A 86 -1.76 -4.48 4.26
CA LEU A 86 -2.73 -5.57 4.41
C LEU A 86 -2.70 -6.21 5.81
N ALA A 87 -1.51 -6.29 6.41
CA ALA A 87 -1.35 -6.90 7.73
C ALA A 87 -1.86 -6.00 8.87
N VAL A 88 -1.74 -4.66 8.73
CA VAL A 88 -1.97 -3.73 9.86
C VAL A 88 -3.25 -2.88 9.72
N LEU A 89 -3.69 -2.54 8.51
CA LEU A 89 -4.85 -1.66 8.37
C LEU A 89 -6.16 -2.39 8.64
N PRO A 90 -7.08 -1.78 9.42
CA PRO A 90 -8.39 -2.35 9.69
C PRO A 90 -9.36 -2.15 8.52
N GLY A 91 -10.49 -2.87 8.55
CA GLY A 91 -11.61 -2.71 7.63
C GLY A 91 -11.50 -3.49 6.33
N ARG A 92 -12.43 -3.23 5.42
CA ARG A 92 -12.54 -3.88 4.11
C ARG A 92 -11.69 -3.13 3.09
N LEU A 93 -10.44 -3.58 2.91
CA LEU A 93 -9.43 -2.88 2.12
C LEU A 93 -9.53 -3.18 0.63
N ARG A 94 -9.35 -2.14 -0.21
CA ARG A 94 -9.16 -2.27 -1.66
C ARG A 94 -8.05 -1.34 -2.11
N PHE A 95 -7.15 -1.83 -2.95
CA PHE A 95 -6.11 -1.02 -3.56
C PHE A 95 -6.53 -0.48 -4.92
N LEU A 96 -6.13 0.75 -5.20
CA LEU A 96 -5.98 1.20 -6.59
C LEU A 96 -4.62 0.70 -7.08
N ALA A 97 -4.63 -0.28 -7.97
CA ALA A 97 -3.41 -0.98 -8.39
C ALA A 97 -3.15 -0.79 -9.89
N LYS A 98 -1.86 -0.82 -10.27
CA LYS A 98 -1.47 -0.70 -11.68
C LYS A 98 -2.13 -1.80 -12.51
N LYS A 99 -2.76 -1.46 -13.62
CA LYS A 99 -3.47 -2.37 -14.54
C LYS A 99 -2.65 -3.60 -14.92
N SER A 100 -1.35 -3.44 -15.18
CA SER A 100 -0.46 -4.56 -15.54
C SER A 100 -0.31 -5.64 -14.45
N LEU A 101 -0.66 -5.37 -13.18
CA LEU A 101 -0.65 -6.39 -12.13
C LEU A 101 -1.80 -7.40 -12.29
N PHE A 102 -2.88 -7.00 -12.95
CA PHE A 102 -4.04 -7.88 -13.19
C PHE A 102 -3.76 -8.94 -14.26
N SER A 103 -2.69 -8.79 -15.05
CA SER A 103 -2.22 -9.79 -16.01
C SER A 103 -1.31 -10.86 -15.38
N VAL A 104 -0.89 -10.67 -14.11
CA VAL A 104 -0.07 -11.68 -13.42
C VAL A 104 -0.96 -12.85 -13.00
N PRO A 105 -0.66 -14.08 -13.42
CA PRO A 105 -1.46 -15.25 -13.08
C PRO A 105 -1.61 -15.39 -11.55
N VAL A 106 -2.75 -15.87 -11.11
CA VAL A 106 -3.17 -16.04 -9.71
C VAL A 106 -3.28 -14.70 -8.99
N LEU A 107 -2.21 -13.89 -8.90
CA LEU A 107 -2.23 -12.59 -8.22
C LEU A 107 -3.28 -11.66 -8.86
N GLY A 108 -3.22 -11.46 -10.16
CA GLY A 108 -4.13 -10.58 -10.88
C GLY A 108 -5.58 -11.09 -10.84
N TRP A 109 -5.77 -12.40 -10.96
CA TRP A 109 -7.09 -13.02 -10.89
C TRP A 109 -7.70 -12.88 -9.48
N SER A 110 -6.90 -13.09 -8.43
CA SER A 110 -7.35 -12.89 -7.05
C SER A 110 -7.68 -11.42 -6.75
N MET A 111 -6.87 -10.47 -7.26
CA MET A 111 -7.14 -9.04 -7.15
C MET A 111 -8.44 -8.63 -7.86
N ALA A 112 -8.69 -9.15 -9.06
CA ALA A 112 -9.91 -8.90 -9.81
C ALA A 112 -11.14 -9.47 -9.07
N ALA A 113 -11.06 -10.72 -8.64
CA ALA A 113 -12.10 -11.40 -7.86
C ALA A 113 -12.40 -10.67 -6.54
N ALA A 114 -11.36 -10.12 -5.90
CA ALA A 114 -11.47 -9.30 -4.69
C ALA A 114 -12.07 -7.90 -4.95
N GLY A 115 -12.24 -7.50 -6.20
CA GLY A 115 -12.77 -6.17 -6.55
C GLY A 115 -11.78 -5.03 -6.35
N TYR A 116 -10.48 -5.28 -6.49
CA TYR A 116 -9.47 -4.22 -6.59
C TYR A 116 -9.69 -3.41 -7.86
N VAL A 117 -9.24 -2.16 -7.84
CA VAL A 117 -9.50 -1.23 -8.94
C VAL A 117 -8.24 -1.10 -9.80
N PRO A 118 -8.27 -1.59 -11.06
CA PRO A 118 -7.16 -1.39 -11.98
C PRO A 118 -7.07 0.08 -12.39
N VAL A 119 -5.88 0.64 -12.39
CA VAL A 119 -5.60 2.01 -12.84
C VAL A 119 -4.60 1.98 -13.97
N ASP A 120 -5.01 2.47 -15.11
CA ASP A 120 -4.11 2.84 -16.20
C ASP A 120 -3.70 4.29 -16.00
N ARG A 121 -2.41 4.53 -15.75
CA ARG A 121 -1.89 5.85 -15.39
C ARG A 121 -1.57 6.69 -16.61
N ASP A 122 -1.46 6.05 -17.75
CA ASP A 122 -1.08 6.65 -19.02
C ASP A 122 -2.33 7.03 -19.83
N ASP A 123 -3.50 6.47 -19.49
CA ASP A 123 -4.79 6.77 -20.09
C ASP A 123 -5.69 7.55 -19.11
N ARG A 124 -5.92 8.83 -19.42
CA ARG A 124 -6.75 9.74 -18.59
C ARG A 124 -8.21 9.28 -18.49
N ARG A 125 -8.77 8.70 -19.55
CA ARG A 125 -10.15 8.22 -19.56
C ARG A 125 -10.31 7.01 -18.63
N GLN A 126 -9.43 6.01 -18.79
CA GLN A 126 -9.43 4.84 -17.92
C GLN A 126 -9.12 5.21 -16.45
N ALA A 127 -8.24 6.18 -16.21
CA ALA A 127 -8.01 6.68 -14.87
C ALA A 127 -9.27 7.32 -14.24
N ALA A 128 -10.07 8.05 -15.03
CA ALA A 128 -11.34 8.60 -14.56
C ALA A 128 -12.36 7.50 -14.25
N GLU A 129 -12.51 6.50 -15.12
CA GLU A 129 -13.37 5.34 -14.89
C GLU A 129 -12.96 4.57 -13.62
N SER A 130 -11.67 4.40 -13.39
CA SER A 130 -11.13 3.79 -12.16
C SER A 130 -11.53 4.57 -10.91
N LEU A 131 -11.55 5.91 -10.97
CA LEU A 131 -12.00 6.75 -9.86
C LEU A 131 -13.49 6.59 -9.57
N GLU A 132 -14.33 6.42 -10.60
CA GLU A 132 -15.77 6.13 -10.42
C GLU A 132 -15.98 4.78 -9.71
N ILE A 133 -15.27 3.73 -10.14
CA ILE A 133 -15.33 2.41 -9.49
C ILE A 133 -14.88 2.53 -8.03
N ALA A 134 -13.78 3.24 -7.77
CA ALA A 134 -13.29 3.46 -6.41
C ALA A 134 -14.29 4.24 -5.56
N ALA A 135 -14.96 5.26 -6.12
CA ALA A 135 -16.01 6.02 -5.45
C ALA A 135 -17.20 5.13 -5.07
N ALA A 136 -17.63 4.24 -5.97
CA ALA A 136 -18.68 3.27 -5.67
C ALA A 136 -18.28 2.32 -4.52
N ARG A 137 -17.02 1.89 -4.47
CA ARG A 137 -16.49 1.04 -3.38
C ARG A 137 -16.51 1.78 -2.04
N LEU A 138 -16.08 3.04 -2.01
CA LEU A 138 -16.13 3.89 -0.79
C LEU A 138 -17.55 4.08 -0.28
N ARG A 139 -18.51 4.39 -1.17
CA ARG A 139 -19.93 4.49 -0.78
C ARG A 139 -20.50 3.18 -0.22
N GLY A 140 -19.95 2.03 -0.63
CA GLY A 140 -20.25 0.71 -0.06
C GLY A 140 -19.55 0.40 1.26
N GLY A 141 -18.95 1.41 1.94
CA GLY A 141 -18.26 1.24 3.22
C GLY A 141 -16.89 0.55 3.12
N MET A 142 -16.33 0.43 1.92
CA MET A 142 -14.97 -0.08 1.73
C MET A 142 -13.94 1.03 1.99
N ARG A 143 -12.73 0.63 2.37
CA ARG A 143 -11.60 1.54 2.56
C ARG A 143 -10.63 1.38 1.40
N VAL A 144 -10.33 2.49 0.73
CA VAL A 144 -9.51 2.49 -0.48
C VAL A 144 -8.09 2.94 -0.15
N ILE A 145 -7.10 2.13 -0.48
CA ILE A 145 -5.68 2.45 -0.28
C ILE A 145 -5.13 3.03 -1.58
N ILE A 146 -4.51 4.19 -1.47
CA ILE A 146 -3.86 4.90 -2.56
C ILE A 146 -2.44 5.26 -2.17
N PHE A 147 -1.51 5.03 -3.08
CA PHE A 147 -0.19 5.61 -3.04
C PHE A 147 -0.21 6.87 -3.91
N PRO A 148 -0.29 8.08 -3.32
CA PRO A 148 -0.45 9.32 -4.09
C PRO A 148 0.77 9.63 -4.97
N GLU A 149 1.92 9.06 -4.68
CA GLU A 149 3.13 9.10 -5.49
C GLU A 149 2.99 8.34 -6.82
N GLN A 150 2.04 7.42 -6.91
CA GLN A 150 1.76 6.52 -8.05
C GLN A 150 2.91 5.58 -8.42
N THR A 151 4.09 5.73 -7.86
CA THR A 151 5.24 4.87 -8.11
C THR A 151 6.11 4.76 -6.86
N ARG A 152 6.90 3.70 -6.75
CA ARG A 152 7.87 3.54 -5.67
C ARG A 152 9.04 4.51 -5.85
N THR A 153 9.50 5.09 -4.75
CA THR A 153 10.72 5.91 -4.75
C THR A 153 11.95 5.09 -5.13
N ARG A 154 12.96 5.76 -5.69
CA ARG A 154 14.27 5.16 -5.99
C ARG A 154 15.34 5.57 -4.97
N THR A 155 15.09 6.65 -4.24
CA THR A 155 16.05 7.27 -3.32
C THR A 155 15.68 7.08 -1.85
N GLY A 156 14.46 6.56 -1.58
CA GLY A 156 13.90 6.55 -0.24
C GLY A 156 13.25 7.88 0.16
N GLU A 157 13.23 8.90 -0.70
CA GLU A 157 12.57 10.17 -0.44
C GLU A 157 11.11 10.16 -0.93
N LEU A 158 10.27 10.98 -0.30
CA LEU A 158 8.85 11.11 -0.65
C LEU A 158 8.71 11.83 -2.00
N LEU A 159 8.06 11.17 -2.95
CA LEU A 159 7.83 11.74 -4.27
C LEU A 159 6.65 12.74 -4.27
N PRO A 160 6.53 13.59 -5.30
CA PRO A 160 5.38 14.49 -5.45
C PRO A 160 4.06 13.73 -5.53
N PHE A 161 3.03 14.24 -4.85
CA PHE A 161 1.70 13.64 -4.84
C PHE A 161 0.91 14.03 -6.08
N LYS A 162 0.27 13.05 -6.68
CA LYS A 162 -0.68 13.23 -7.79
C LYS A 162 -2.08 13.46 -7.25
N LYS A 163 -2.89 14.25 -7.98
CA LYS A 163 -4.20 14.75 -7.54
C LYS A 163 -5.32 13.70 -7.53
N GLY A 164 -5.16 12.58 -8.23
CA GLY A 164 -6.24 11.60 -8.42
C GLY A 164 -6.86 11.08 -7.13
N GLY A 165 -6.03 10.78 -6.12
CA GLY A 165 -6.54 10.31 -4.83
C GLY A 165 -7.31 11.37 -4.05
N VAL A 166 -6.85 12.63 -4.10
CA VAL A 166 -7.55 13.76 -3.48
C VAL A 166 -8.89 14.00 -4.16
N LEU A 167 -8.95 13.91 -5.49
CA LEU A 167 -10.21 14.04 -6.23
C LEU A 167 -11.22 12.94 -5.84
N LEU A 168 -10.75 11.73 -5.56
CA LEU A 168 -11.61 10.66 -5.06
C LEU A 168 -12.23 11.03 -3.70
N ALA A 169 -11.42 11.52 -2.76
CA ALA A 169 -11.88 11.94 -1.43
C ALA A 169 -12.90 13.09 -1.54
N LEU A 170 -12.60 14.13 -2.31
CA LEU A 170 -13.50 15.26 -2.54
C LEU A 170 -14.83 14.82 -3.19
N LYS A 171 -14.77 13.93 -4.18
CA LYS A 171 -15.97 13.42 -4.87
C LYS A 171 -16.89 12.61 -3.97
N THR A 172 -16.34 11.91 -3.00
CA THR A 172 -17.10 10.97 -2.15
C THR A 172 -17.43 11.56 -0.79
N GLY A 173 -16.80 12.68 -0.39
CA GLY A 173 -16.86 13.19 0.96
C GLY A 173 -16.11 12.33 1.99
N ALA A 174 -15.41 11.28 1.54
CA ALA A 174 -14.70 10.36 2.41
C ALA A 174 -13.42 11.01 2.98
N PRO A 175 -13.14 10.90 4.28
CA PRO A 175 -11.93 11.48 4.87
C PRO A 175 -10.67 10.80 4.31
N ILE A 176 -9.57 11.56 4.26
CA ILE A 176 -8.25 11.02 3.97
C ILE A 176 -7.57 10.64 5.29
N VAL A 177 -7.17 9.38 5.43
CA VAL A 177 -6.37 8.91 6.55
C VAL A 177 -4.92 8.78 6.11
N PRO A 178 -4.01 9.65 6.57
CA PRO A 178 -2.61 9.58 6.22
C PRO A 178 -1.94 8.41 6.93
N VAL A 179 -1.12 7.66 6.21
CA VAL A 179 -0.37 6.51 6.71
C VAL A 179 1.08 6.65 6.28
N ALA A 180 2.01 6.59 7.22
CA ALA A 180 3.42 6.57 6.93
C ALA A 180 4.01 5.17 7.14
N ILE A 181 4.84 4.75 6.21
CA ILE A 181 5.60 3.50 6.25
C ILE A 181 7.08 3.87 6.24
N ALA A 182 7.85 3.34 7.17
CA ALA A 182 9.30 3.51 7.23
C ALA A 182 9.99 2.16 7.35
N GLY A 183 11.12 1.99 6.64
CA GLY A 183 11.96 0.78 6.69
C GLY A 183 11.81 -0.17 5.51
N THR A 184 10.74 -0.12 4.73
CA THR A 184 10.52 -1.03 3.60
C THR A 184 11.50 -0.77 2.44
N PHE A 185 12.01 0.44 2.30
CA PHE A 185 13.06 0.76 1.31
C PHE A 185 14.33 -0.05 1.53
N ALA A 186 14.74 -0.27 2.78
CA ALA A 186 15.90 -1.08 3.13
C ALA A 186 15.66 -2.59 2.90
N ILE A 187 14.40 -3.03 2.93
CA ILE A 187 14.02 -4.42 2.68
C ILE A 187 14.13 -4.74 1.20
N GLN A 188 13.51 -3.92 0.34
CA GLN A 188 13.52 -4.16 -1.11
C GLN A 188 13.38 -2.84 -1.88
N GLN A 189 14.42 -2.46 -2.60
CA GLN A 189 14.41 -1.30 -3.47
C GLN A 189 13.62 -1.57 -4.76
N ARG A 190 13.12 -0.53 -5.39
CA ARG A 190 12.35 -0.60 -6.62
C ARG A 190 13.12 -1.30 -7.74
N GLY A 191 12.56 -2.40 -8.27
CA GLY A 191 13.17 -3.19 -9.34
C GLY A 191 14.35 -4.06 -8.91
N GLY A 192 14.75 -4.02 -7.63
CA GLY A 192 15.83 -4.82 -7.09
C GLY A 192 15.43 -6.26 -6.83
N PHE A 193 16.34 -7.19 -7.12
CA PHE A 193 16.22 -8.60 -6.75
C PHE A 193 16.48 -8.84 -5.26
N TRP A 194 17.34 -8.02 -4.66
CA TRP A 194 17.84 -8.21 -3.31
C TRP A 194 16.77 -7.92 -2.27
N LEU A 195 16.59 -8.88 -1.37
CA LEU A 195 15.67 -8.82 -0.24
C LEU A 195 16.45 -8.99 1.06
N SER A 196 16.15 -8.14 2.03
CA SER A 196 16.74 -8.18 3.37
C SER A 196 15.65 -8.27 4.42
N PRO A 197 15.84 -9.04 5.50
CA PRO A 197 14.97 -8.92 6.66
C PRO A 197 15.11 -7.54 7.28
N GLY A 198 14.12 -7.11 8.03
CA GLY A 198 14.19 -5.80 8.66
C GLY A 198 13.01 -5.48 9.54
N ARG A 199 13.04 -4.27 10.12
CA ARG A 199 11.93 -3.70 10.88
C ARG A 199 11.22 -2.66 10.04
N VAL A 200 9.91 -2.61 10.20
CA VAL A 200 9.04 -1.64 9.56
C VAL A 200 8.18 -1.00 10.64
N GLU A 201 8.19 0.31 10.64
CA GLU A 201 7.31 1.12 11.47
C GLU A 201 6.20 1.71 10.58
N VAL A 202 4.96 1.55 11.03
CA VAL A 202 3.77 2.15 10.40
C VAL A 202 3.15 3.11 11.39
N GLU A 203 2.88 4.32 10.92
CA GLU A 203 2.16 5.31 11.72
C GLU A 203 0.92 5.79 10.98
N ILE A 204 -0.23 5.65 11.63
CA ILE A 204 -1.53 6.05 11.11
C ILE A 204 -1.90 7.36 11.77
N GLY A 205 -2.14 8.39 10.98
CA GLY A 205 -2.47 9.72 11.45
C GLY A 205 -3.97 9.95 11.63
N GLU A 206 -4.30 11.15 12.12
CA GLU A 206 -5.68 11.60 12.27
C GLU A 206 -6.35 11.71 10.88
N PRO A 207 -7.62 11.33 10.76
CA PRO A 207 -8.39 11.53 9.55
C PRO A 207 -8.47 13.03 9.19
N ILE A 208 -8.19 13.36 7.96
CA ILE A 208 -8.35 14.69 7.38
C ILE A 208 -9.76 14.77 6.79
N PRO A 209 -10.67 15.51 7.43
CA PRO A 209 -12.03 15.66 6.91
C PRO A 209 -12.03 16.48 5.62
N VAL A 210 -12.91 16.11 4.69
CA VAL A 210 -13.11 16.81 3.41
C VAL A 210 -14.50 17.40 3.24
N GLY A 211 -15.34 17.30 4.28
CA GLY A 211 -16.68 17.86 4.28
C GLY A 211 -16.66 19.37 3.99
N GLY A 212 -17.52 19.83 3.07
CA GLY A 212 -17.57 21.23 2.64
C GLY A 212 -16.48 21.64 1.64
N MET A 213 -15.48 20.80 1.37
CA MET A 213 -14.45 21.08 0.36
C MET A 213 -14.95 20.78 -1.05
N THR A 214 -14.41 21.51 -2.02
CA THR A 214 -14.69 21.38 -3.44
C THR A 214 -13.44 21.01 -4.24
N VAL A 215 -13.59 20.78 -5.55
CA VAL A 215 -12.45 20.53 -6.46
C VAL A 215 -11.47 21.72 -6.50
N ALA A 216 -11.90 22.94 -6.15
CA ALA A 216 -11.01 24.10 -6.03
C ALA A 216 -9.96 23.89 -4.91
N ASP A 217 -10.33 23.19 -3.84
CA ASP A 217 -9.48 22.96 -2.66
C ASP A 217 -8.45 21.83 -2.87
N ARG A 218 -8.45 21.18 -4.03
CA ARG A 218 -7.60 20.01 -4.32
C ARG A 218 -6.11 20.25 -4.07
N HIS A 219 -5.60 21.44 -4.29
CA HIS A 219 -4.19 21.76 -4.08
C HIS A 219 -3.86 21.87 -2.60
N ALA A 220 -4.67 22.60 -1.86
CA ALA A 220 -4.52 22.76 -0.40
C ALA A 220 -4.65 21.39 0.32
N LEU A 221 -5.64 20.59 -0.07
CA LEU A 221 -5.84 19.26 0.49
C LEU A 221 -4.68 18.31 0.14
N THR A 222 -4.11 18.39 -1.07
CA THR A 222 -2.92 17.61 -1.46
C THR A 222 -1.71 17.99 -0.60
N ALA A 223 -1.47 19.29 -0.39
CA ALA A 223 -0.39 19.78 0.45
C ALA A 223 -0.56 19.31 1.90
N ARG A 224 -1.75 19.49 2.48
CA ARG A 224 -2.08 19.04 3.84
C ARG A 224 -1.87 17.53 4.04
N ALA A 225 -2.31 16.72 3.09
CA ALA A 225 -2.12 15.27 3.15
C ALA A 225 -0.64 14.88 3.06
N ARG A 226 0.14 15.60 2.23
CA ARG A 226 1.58 15.40 2.11
C ARG A 226 2.31 15.76 3.39
N GLU A 227 2.06 16.94 3.96
CA GLU A 227 2.64 17.41 5.21
C GLU A 227 2.36 16.43 6.37
N ALA A 228 1.12 15.93 6.46
CA ALA A 228 0.76 14.92 7.45
C ALA A 228 1.59 13.63 7.28
N ILE A 229 1.76 13.13 6.06
CA ILE A 229 2.56 11.93 5.80
C ILE A 229 4.05 12.20 6.08
N GLU A 230 4.59 13.37 5.74
CA GLU A 230 5.98 13.74 6.03
C GLU A 230 6.26 13.74 7.55
N ALA A 231 5.37 14.35 8.33
CA ALA A 231 5.49 14.39 9.80
C ALA A 231 5.41 12.97 10.41
N LEU A 232 4.42 12.16 10.00
CA LEU A 232 4.29 10.78 10.46
C LEU A 232 5.50 9.93 10.07
N ARG A 233 6.04 10.14 8.85
CA ARG A 233 7.20 9.41 8.36
C ARG A 233 8.48 9.77 9.12
N ALA A 234 8.66 11.02 9.49
CA ALA A 234 9.76 11.45 10.35
C ALA A 234 9.69 10.77 11.73
N SER A 235 8.50 10.73 12.34
CA SER A 235 8.24 10.02 13.59
C SER A 235 8.48 8.51 13.47
N ALA A 236 7.95 7.86 12.43
CA ALA A 236 8.16 6.43 12.19
C ALA A 236 9.65 6.08 11.96
N ARG A 237 10.37 6.90 11.21
CA ARG A 237 11.82 6.73 11.00
C ARG A 237 12.62 6.84 12.30
N GLY A 238 12.25 7.76 13.19
CA GLY A 238 12.91 7.91 14.50
C GLY A 238 12.75 6.70 15.42
N ARG A 239 11.78 5.80 15.16
CA ARG A 239 11.60 4.56 15.91
C ARG A 239 12.32 3.34 15.32
N LEU A 240 12.83 3.47 14.10
CA LEU A 240 13.70 2.43 13.53
C LEU A 240 15.03 2.40 14.26
N PRO A 241 15.63 1.20 14.45
CA PRO A 241 17.00 1.12 14.99
C PRO A 241 17.95 1.95 14.12
N SER A 242 18.83 2.71 14.76
CA SER A 242 19.91 3.40 14.08
C SER A 242 20.70 2.41 13.22
N ALA A 243 21.07 2.81 12.01
CA ALA A 243 21.85 1.99 11.08
C ALA A 243 23.33 1.83 11.52
N GLU A 244 23.59 1.71 12.82
CA GLU A 244 24.89 1.37 13.35
C GLU A 244 25.16 -0.10 13.06
N GLY A 245 25.87 -0.37 11.96
CA GLY A 245 26.37 -1.70 11.60
C GLY A 245 26.25 -2.11 10.12
N SER A 246 25.65 -1.33 9.24
CA SER A 246 25.69 -1.62 7.80
C SER A 246 26.58 -0.60 7.07
N SER A 247 27.88 -0.91 6.98
CA SER A 247 28.79 -0.20 6.07
C SER A 247 28.21 -0.16 4.66
N PRO A 248 28.15 1.00 3.99
CA PRO A 248 27.71 1.06 2.62
C PRO A 248 28.64 0.22 1.75
N ALA A 249 28.08 -0.68 0.95
CA ALA A 249 28.86 -1.39 -0.06
C ALA A 249 29.48 -0.37 -1.01
N PRO A 250 30.76 -0.54 -1.41
CA PRO A 250 31.43 0.40 -2.30
C PRO A 250 30.66 0.46 -3.63
N SER A 251 30.40 1.69 -4.06
CA SER A 251 29.91 2.01 -5.39
C SER A 251 30.87 1.39 -6.40
N ALA A 252 30.43 0.38 -7.13
CA ALA A 252 31.14 -0.08 -8.32
C ALA A 252 31.02 1.04 -9.37
N ALA A 253 32.03 1.87 -9.46
CA ALA A 253 32.29 2.66 -10.64
C ALA A 253 32.37 1.69 -11.83
N ARG A 254 31.53 1.88 -12.81
CA ARG A 254 31.69 1.27 -14.13
C ARG A 254 32.27 2.35 -15.03
N ASP A 255 33.50 2.09 -15.42
CA ASP A 255 34.10 2.64 -16.62
C ASP A 255 33.34 2.14 -17.85
#